data_fadac5331b9f61427c3fc93db3fa8383
#
_entry.id   fadac5331b9f61427c3fc93db3fa8383
#
_cell.length_a   1.000
_cell.length_b   1.000
_cell.length_c   1.000
_cell.angle_alpha   90.00
_cell.angle_beta   90.00
_cell.angle_gamma   90.00
#
_symmetry.space_group_name_H-M   'P 1'
#
loop_
_entity.id
_entity.type
_entity.pdbx_description
1 polymer ?
#
loop_
_entity_poly.entity_id
_entity_poly.type
_entity_poly.pdbx_seq_one_letter_code
_entity_poly.pdbx_strand_id
1 'polypeptide(L)'
;MVADIRQQSEAVVSYIQRQANELDAAAEQIATTGEQLSGIAGLAGSVESQVEQITTGTADNHQRLTGQFVALDQLRADALDSEKQTRQLEQAAERLVAQAESASEQLAEVQLDDYHQAMFDLARQGAAAIAERFEADIQAGRVSLDDLFDRNYRALPNTDPVKYQTRFDKYADEVLPAIQEPLLQRHPALVYAIATTPEGYVPTHNRAFSQPPVGNPEIDRVKSRSKRLFNDRTGGRCGSHQRRLLLQTYSRDTGELMHDLSVPIMVRGRHWGGLRLGYRPEQ
;
A
#
# COMPACT_ATOMS: atom_id res chain seq x y z
N MET A 1 92.83 -30.49 70.82
CA MET A 1 92.82 -31.46 69.67
C MET A 1 91.63 -32.41 69.70
N VAL A 2 91.35 -33.21 70.79
CA VAL A 2 90.20 -34.14 70.81
C VAL A 2 88.86 -33.40 70.80
N ALA A 3 88.74 -32.28 71.49
CA ALA A 3 87.53 -31.43 71.56
C ALA A 3 87.22 -30.75 70.23
N ASP A 4 88.24 -30.31 69.48
CA ASP A 4 88.13 -29.68 68.17
C ASP A 4 87.63 -30.67 67.08
N ILE A 5 88.14 -31.88 67.16
CA ILE A 5 87.72 -32.97 66.25
C ILE A 5 86.28 -33.34 66.50
N ARG A 6 85.85 -33.34 67.76
CA ARG A 6 84.44 -33.60 68.11
C ARG A 6 83.51 -32.49 67.63
N GLN A 7 83.89 -31.24 67.81
CA GLN A 7 83.11 -30.07 67.34
C GLN A 7 83.01 -30.02 65.80
N GLN A 8 84.12 -30.34 65.09
CA GLN A 8 84.10 -30.47 63.63
C GLN A 8 83.23 -31.63 63.17
N SER A 9 83.30 -32.76 63.91
CA SER A 9 82.44 -33.93 63.50
C SER A 9 80.93 -33.59 63.71
N GLU A 10 80.59 -32.94 64.86
CA GLU A 10 79.20 -32.50 65.10
C GLU A 10 78.72 -31.47 64.08
N ALA A 11 79.59 -30.53 63.61
CA ALA A 11 79.27 -29.59 62.56
C ALA A 11 79.07 -30.30 61.22
N VAL A 12 79.91 -31.29 60.87
CA VAL A 12 79.73 -32.06 59.67
C VAL A 12 78.43 -32.88 59.70
N VAL A 13 78.12 -33.53 60.84
CA VAL A 13 76.88 -34.30 60.98
C VAL A 13 75.66 -33.36 60.78
N SER A 14 75.70 -32.19 61.43
CA SER A 14 74.61 -31.15 61.32
C SER A 14 74.50 -30.67 59.85
N TYR A 15 75.62 -30.50 59.11
CA TYR A 15 75.60 -30.13 57.70
C TYR A 15 75.03 -31.26 56.84
N ILE A 16 75.44 -32.50 57.07
CA ILE A 16 74.87 -33.63 56.34
C ILE A 16 73.34 -33.73 56.56
N GLN A 17 72.91 -33.58 57.80
CA GLN A 17 71.46 -33.61 58.13
C GLN A 17 70.68 -32.52 57.42
N ARG A 18 71.22 -31.30 57.31
CA ARG A 18 70.61 -30.22 56.56
C ARG A 18 70.50 -30.51 55.08
N GLN A 19 71.67 -31.05 54.51
CA GLN A 19 71.66 -31.41 53.08
C GLN A 19 70.70 -32.57 52.79
N ALA A 20 70.52 -33.51 53.69
CA ALA A 20 69.56 -34.61 53.56
C ALA A 20 68.13 -34.03 53.56
N ASN A 21 67.80 -33.11 54.47
CA ASN A 21 66.46 -32.45 54.50
C ASN A 21 66.23 -31.60 53.26
N GLU A 22 67.27 -30.92 52.75
CA GLU A 22 67.16 -30.13 51.49
C GLU A 22 66.94 -31.03 50.25
N LEU A 23 67.58 -32.21 50.23
CA LEU A 23 67.36 -33.19 49.20
C LEU A 23 65.94 -33.78 49.26
N ASP A 24 65.45 -34.10 50.45
CA ASP A 24 64.05 -34.57 50.61
C ASP A 24 63.04 -33.54 50.15
N ALA A 25 63.23 -32.31 50.53
CA ALA A 25 62.36 -31.18 50.06
C ALA A 25 62.43 -30.97 48.57
N ALA A 26 63.62 -31.10 47.96
CA ALA A 26 63.78 -31.00 46.52
C ALA A 26 63.12 -32.21 45.78
N ALA A 27 63.20 -33.40 46.34
CA ALA A 27 62.56 -34.62 45.83
C ALA A 27 61.03 -34.47 45.83
N GLU A 28 60.46 -33.93 46.94
CA GLU A 28 59.01 -33.63 47.05
C GLU A 28 58.56 -32.55 46.05
N GLN A 29 59.37 -31.52 45.86
CA GLN A 29 59.10 -30.50 44.86
C GLN A 29 59.15 -31.03 43.41
N ILE A 30 60.10 -31.92 43.11
CA ILE A 30 60.17 -32.59 41.81
C ILE A 30 58.95 -33.50 41.60
N ALA A 31 58.51 -34.22 42.62
CA ALA A 31 57.29 -35.03 42.50
C ALA A 31 56.05 -34.16 42.23
N THR A 32 55.86 -33.06 42.97
CA THR A 32 54.80 -32.12 42.77
C THR A 32 54.82 -31.49 41.37
N THR A 33 56.01 -31.10 40.88
CA THR A 33 56.20 -30.59 39.53
C THR A 33 55.85 -31.64 38.48
N GLY A 34 56.20 -32.88 38.72
CA GLY A 34 55.85 -34.03 37.85
C GLY A 34 54.31 -34.21 37.73
N GLU A 35 53.61 -34.13 38.85
CA GLU A 35 52.14 -34.17 38.85
C GLU A 35 51.51 -32.98 38.10
N GLN A 36 52.04 -31.78 38.27
CA GLN A 36 51.59 -30.60 37.55
C GLN A 36 51.80 -30.73 36.03
N LEU A 37 52.99 -31.21 35.65
CA LEU A 37 53.28 -31.48 34.23
C LEU A 37 52.37 -32.55 33.63
N SER A 38 52.03 -33.58 34.38
CA SER A 38 51.07 -34.62 33.95
C SER A 38 49.64 -34.00 33.79
N GLY A 39 49.25 -33.12 34.71
CA GLY A 39 47.99 -32.35 34.57
C GLY A 39 47.96 -31.46 33.34
N ILE A 40 49.05 -30.74 33.05
CA ILE A 40 49.18 -29.91 31.85
C ILE A 40 49.10 -30.76 30.59
N ALA A 41 49.75 -31.93 30.56
CA ALA A 41 49.68 -32.87 29.43
C ALA A 41 48.23 -33.35 29.17
N GLY A 42 47.49 -33.66 30.26
CA GLY A 42 46.06 -34.00 30.18
C GLY A 42 45.20 -32.86 29.65
N LEU A 43 45.45 -31.62 30.10
CA LEU A 43 44.78 -30.44 29.59
C LEU A 43 45.07 -30.17 28.09
N ALA A 44 46.32 -30.34 27.68
CA ALA A 44 46.74 -30.21 26.28
C ALA A 44 45.99 -31.20 25.37
N GLY A 45 45.86 -32.45 25.79
CA GLY A 45 45.09 -33.47 25.06
C GLY A 45 43.59 -33.13 24.98
N SER A 46 43.03 -32.54 26.06
CA SER A 46 41.63 -32.07 26.04
C SER A 46 41.45 -30.89 25.07
N VAL A 47 42.39 -29.94 25.05
CA VAL A 47 42.36 -28.81 24.11
C VAL A 47 42.47 -29.28 22.67
N GLU A 48 43.36 -30.26 22.38
CA GLU A 48 43.49 -30.85 21.05
C GLU A 48 42.16 -31.46 20.56
N SER A 49 41.50 -32.25 21.42
CA SER A 49 40.17 -32.82 21.10
C SER A 49 39.10 -31.75 20.88
N GLN A 50 39.09 -30.66 21.66
CA GLN A 50 38.17 -29.55 21.47
C GLN A 50 38.43 -28.81 20.14
N VAL A 51 39.67 -28.62 19.75
CA VAL A 51 40.06 -28.01 18.48
C VAL A 51 39.58 -28.85 17.30
N GLU A 52 39.72 -30.18 17.39
CA GLU A 52 39.21 -31.10 16.35
C GLU A 52 37.66 -30.99 16.22
N GLN A 53 36.95 -30.95 17.36
CA GLN A 53 35.50 -30.78 17.35
C GLN A 53 35.09 -29.45 16.75
N ILE A 54 35.78 -28.35 17.09
CA ILE A 54 35.53 -27.02 16.51
C ILE A 54 35.81 -27.04 15.01
N THR A 55 36.87 -27.66 14.58
CA THR A 55 37.23 -27.76 13.16
C THR A 55 36.15 -28.49 12.37
N THR A 56 35.68 -29.64 12.88
CA THR A 56 34.59 -30.41 12.28
C THR A 56 33.28 -29.60 12.26
N GLY A 57 32.92 -29.01 13.38
CA GLY A 57 31.71 -28.16 13.48
C GLY A 57 31.77 -26.95 12.55
N THR A 58 32.94 -26.37 12.35
CA THR A 58 33.13 -25.25 11.43
C THR A 58 32.94 -25.69 9.97
N ALA A 59 33.48 -26.87 9.60
CA ALA A 59 33.27 -27.45 8.26
C ALA A 59 31.80 -27.74 7.98
N ASP A 60 31.08 -28.33 8.93
CA ASP A 60 29.63 -28.56 8.84
C ASP A 60 28.85 -27.28 8.70
N ASN A 61 29.18 -26.27 9.50
CA ASN A 61 28.54 -24.96 9.41
C ASN A 61 28.79 -24.31 8.04
N HIS A 62 29.97 -24.40 7.49
CA HIS A 62 30.27 -23.89 6.16
C HIS A 62 29.44 -24.58 5.08
N GLN A 63 29.29 -25.87 5.15
CA GLN A 63 28.45 -26.65 4.22
C GLN A 63 26.97 -26.25 4.34
N ARG A 64 26.46 -26.08 5.57
CA ARG A 64 25.09 -25.64 5.83
C ARG A 64 24.83 -24.21 5.31
N LEU A 65 25.78 -23.31 5.53
CA LEU A 65 25.70 -21.94 4.99
C LEU A 65 25.67 -21.95 3.47
N THR A 66 26.49 -22.74 2.82
CA THR A 66 26.48 -22.89 1.36
C THR A 66 25.12 -23.37 0.86
N GLY A 67 24.53 -24.38 1.52
CA GLY A 67 23.15 -24.82 1.21
C GLY A 67 22.09 -23.76 1.42
N GLN A 68 22.22 -22.95 2.48
CA GLN A 68 21.31 -21.84 2.75
C GLN A 68 21.40 -20.74 1.68
N PHE A 69 22.59 -20.42 1.18
CA PHE A 69 22.75 -19.45 0.08
C PHE A 69 22.06 -19.91 -1.19
N VAL A 70 22.21 -21.19 -1.56
CA VAL A 70 21.51 -21.77 -2.71
C VAL A 70 19.98 -21.69 -2.53
N ALA A 71 19.47 -22.02 -1.33
CA ALA A 71 18.05 -21.93 -1.04
C ALA A 71 17.52 -20.48 -1.08
N LEU A 72 18.32 -19.51 -0.62
CA LEU A 72 17.97 -18.08 -0.70
C LEU A 72 17.95 -17.59 -2.15
N ASP A 73 18.89 -17.99 -2.98
CA ASP A 73 18.89 -17.64 -4.40
C ASP A 73 17.65 -18.21 -5.12
N GLN A 74 17.27 -19.45 -4.80
CA GLN A 74 16.04 -20.04 -5.33
C GLN A 74 14.80 -19.29 -4.85
N LEU A 75 14.69 -18.97 -3.56
CA LEU A 75 13.58 -18.21 -3.01
C LEU A 75 13.45 -16.83 -3.67
N ARG A 76 14.60 -16.18 -3.94
CA ARG A 76 14.62 -14.91 -4.66
C ARG A 76 14.09 -15.05 -6.10
N ALA A 77 14.49 -16.10 -6.80
CA ALA A 77 13.99 -16.38 -8.14
C ALA A 77 12.49 -16.64 -8.15
N ASP A 78 11.99 -17.44 -7.19
CA ASP A 78 10.57 -17.75 -7.05
C ASP A 78 9.74 -16.49 -6.69
N ALA A 79 10.27 -15.60 -5.85
CA ALA A 79 9.64 -14.32 -5.52
C ALA A 79 9.50 -13.41 -6.74
N LEU A 80 10.54 -13.32 -7.58
CA LEU A 80 10.50 -12.55 -8.83
C LEU A 80 9.51 -13.14 -9.84
N ASP A 81 9.42 -14.45 -9.94
CA ASP A 81 8.43 -15.10 -10.82
C ASP A 81 6.99 -14.88 -10.29
N SER A 82 6.79 -14.99 -8.97
CA SER A 82 5.50 -14.68 -8.33
C SER A 82 5.06 -13.23 -8.57
N GLU A 83 5.99 -12.26 -8.47
CA GLU A 83 5.70 -10.86 -8.79
C GLU A 83 5.25 -10.69 -10.26
N LYS A 84 5.94 -11.36 -11.18
CA LYS A 84 5.58 -11.35 -12.60
C LYS A 84 4.19 -11.97 -12.85
N GLN A 85 3.89 -13.09 -12.21
CA GLN A 85 2.58 -13.75 -12.30
C GLN A 85 1.48 -12.86 -11.74
N THR A 86 1.72 -12.18 -10.61
CA THR A 86 0.77 -11.23 -10.03
C THR A 86 0.44 -10.09 -10.98
N ARG A 87 1.45 -9.50 -11.62
CA ARG A 87 1.23 -8.45 -12.64
C ARG A 87 0.44 -8.97 -13.85
N GLN A 88 0.67 -10.21 -14.27
CA GLN A 88 -0.10 -10.83 -15.36
C GLN A 88 -1.57 -11.06 -14.97
N LEU A 89 -1.81 -11.47 -13.71
CA LEU A 89 -3.17 -11.62 -13.16
C LEU A 89 -3.89 -10.28 -13.09
N GLU A 90 -3.23 -9.22 -12.63
CA GLU A 90 -3.79 -7.86 -12.61
C GLU A 90 -4.20 -7.42 -14.02
N GLN A 91 -3.33 -7.58 -15.01
CA GLN A 91 -3.65 -7.26 -16.42
C GLN A 91 -4.80 -8.11 -16.98
N ALA A 92 -4.85 -9.39 -16.61
CA ALA A 92 -5.95 -10.26 -17.04
C ALA A 92 -7.29 -9.85 -16.38
N ALA A 93 -7.27 -9.50 -15.09
CA ALA A 93 -8.43 -8.98 -14.39
C ALA A 93 -8.93 -7.68 -15.01
N GLU A 94 -8.05 -6.74 -15.32
CA GLU A 94 -8.40 -5.49 -16.01
C GLU A 94 -9.04 -5.73 -17.38
N ARG A 95 -8.51 -6.69 -18.16
CA ARG A 95 -9.11 -7.07 -19.46
C ARG A 95 -10.49 -7.68 -19.28
N LEU A 96 -10.69 -8.57 -18.30
CA LEU A 96 -11.98 -9.17 -18.01
C LEU A 96 -13.02 -8.12 -17.59
N VAL A 97 -12.64 -7.17 -16.74
CA VAL A 97 -13.53 -6.06 -16.38
C VAL A 97 -13.87 -5.21 -17.60
N ALA A 98 -12.89 -4.89 -18.44
CA ALA A 98 -13.16 -4.14 -19.68
C ALA A 98 -14.08 -4.90 -20.65
N GLN A 99 -13.94 -6.22 -20.77
CA GLN A 99 -14.82 -7.05 -21.58
C GLN A 99 -16.24 -7.13 -21.01
N ALA A 100 -16.37 -7.28 -19.70
CA ALA A 100 -17.66 -7.29 -19.02
C ALA A 100 -18.39 -5.95 -19.19
N GLU A 101 -17.67 -4.83 -19.05
CA GLU A 101 -18.22 -3.49 -19.32
C GLU A 101 -18.65 -3.33 -20.77
N SER A 102 -17.83 -3.77 -21.74
CA SER A 102 -18.18 -3.72 -23.17
C SER A 102 -19.41 -4.59 -23.48
N ALA A 103 -19.51 -5.77 -22.87
CA ALA A 103 -20.68 -6.63 -23.02
C ALA A 103 -21.94 -5.98 -22.41
N SER A 104 -21.81 -5.37 -21.22
CA SER A 104 -22.91 -4.64 -20.59
C SER A 104 -23.36 -3.44 -21.42
N GLU A 105 -22.41 -2.70 -22.04
CA GLU A 105 -22.72 -1.60 -22.95
C GLU A 105 -23.49 -2.09 -24.19
N GLN A 106 -23.06 -3.21 -24.79
CA GLN A 106 -23.74 -3.80 -25.95
C GLN A 106 -25.13 -4.33 -25.60
N LEU A 107 -25.27 -4.97 -24.44
CA LEU A 107 -26.58 -5.41 -23.94
C LEU A 107 -27.49 -4.21 -23.63
N ALA A 108 -26.96 -3.14 -23.06
CA ALA A 108 -27.70 -1.91 -22.77
C ALA A 108 -28.17 -1.17 -24.05
N GLU A 109 -27.45 -1.33 -25.18
CA GLU A 109 -27.93 -0.84 -26.49
C GLU A 109 -29.13 -1.65 -27.01
N VAL A 110 -29.23 -2.94 -26.63
CA VAL A 110 -30.31 -3.82 -27.06
C VAL A 110 -31.49 -3.76 -26.09
N GLN A 111 -31.26 -3.97 -24.81
CA GLN A 111 -32.27 -3.88 -23.75
C GLN A 111 -31.62 -3.86 -22.36
N LEU A 112 -31.89 -2.82 -21.57
CA LEU A 112 -31.64 -2.82 -20.12
C LEU A 112 -32.75 -3.60 -19.41
N ASP A 113 -32.43 -4.24 -18.29
CA ASP A 113 -33.45 -4.66 -17.34
C ASP A 113 -34.20 -3.43 -16.76
N ASP A 114 -35.35 -3.65 -16.15
CA ASP A 114 -36.21 -2.57 -15.64
C ASP A 114 -35.50 -1.70 -14.61
N TYR A 115 -34.61 -2.29 -13.81
CA TYR A 115 -33.86 -1.59 -12.77
C TYR A 115 -32.82 -0.62 -13.38
N HIS A 116 -31.99 -1.10 -14.28
CA HIS A 116 -31.01 -0.26 -14.97
C HIS A 116 -31.67 0.72 -15.95
N GLN A 117 -32.81 0.34 -16.56
CA GLN A 117 -33.58 1.23 -17.42
C GLN A 117 -34.12 2.44 -16.66
N ALA A 118 -34.65 2.23 -15.44
CA ALA A 118 -35.11 3.34 -14.59
C ALA A 118 -33.96 4.31 -14.27
N MET A 119 -32.76 3.79 -13.94
CA MET A 119 -31.57 4.62 -13.68
C MET A 119 -31.11 5.37 -14.94
N PHE A 120 -31.15 4.73 -16.09
CA PHE A 120 -30.80 5.35 -17.37
C PHE A 120 -31.76 6.50 -17.73
N ASP A 121 -33.05 6.32 -17.53
CA ASP A 121 -34.04 7.37 -17.81
C ASP A 121 -33.87 8.57 -16.86
N LEU A 122 -33.55 8.32 -15.59
CA LEU A 122 -33.21 9.38 -14.64
C LEU A 122 -31.92 10.13 -15.04
N ALA A 123 -30.88 9.39 -15.46
CA ALA A 123 -29.62 9.97 -15.90
C ALA A 123 -29.83 10.86 -17.14
N ARG A 124 -30.58 10.37 -18.12
CA ARG A 124 -30.95 11.16 -19.32
C ARG A 124 -31.70 12.44 -19.00
N GLN A 125 -32.72 12.35 -18.14
CA GLN A 125 -33.50 13.52 -17.70
C GLN A 125 -32.59 14.54 -16.99
N GLY A 126 -31.72 14.08 -16.11
CA GLY A 126 -30.79 14.95 -15.40
C GLY A 126 -29.74 15.58 -16.31
N ALA A 127 -29.16 14.82 -17.24
CA ALA A 127 -28.20 15.35 -18.21
C ALA A 127 -28.83 16.39 -19.15
N ALA A 128 -30.06 16.13 -19.63
CA ALA A 128 -30.80 17.07 -20.44
C ALA A 128 -31.10 18.37 -19.66
N ALA A 129 -31.58 18.27 -18.42
CA ALA A 129 -31.83 19.43 -17.58
C ALA A 129 -30.58 20.28 -17.31
N ILE A 130 -29.41 19.63 -17.12
CA ILE A 130 -28.13 20.34 -16.96
C ILE A 130 -27.73 21.03 -18.27
N ALA A 131 -27.84 20.35 -19.41
CA ALA A 131 -27.51 20.91 -20.72
C ALA A 131 -28.42 22.12 -21.02
N GLU A 132 -29.74 21.99 -20.88
CA GLU A 132 -30.70 23.07 -21.05
C GLU A 132 -30.42 24.28 -20.13
N ARG A 133 -30.07 23.99 -18.87
CA ARG A 133 -29.73 25.05 -17.92
C ARG A 133 -28.45 25.77 -18.35
N PHE A 134 -27.43 25.07 -18.74
CA PHE A 134 -26.17 25.65 -19.19
C PHE A 134 -26.37 26.48 -20.46
N GLU A 135 -27.12 25.98 -21.42
CA GLU A 135 -27.41 26.70 -22.67
C GLU A 135 -28.22 27.97 -22.43
N ALA A 136 -29.26 27.90 -21.59
CA ALA A 136 -30.07 29.08 -21.21
C ALA A 136 -29.22 30.14 -20.48
N ASP A 137 -28.34 29.71 -19.57
CA ASP A 137 -27.51 30.66 -18.81
C ASP A 137 -26.37 31.24 -19.67
N ILE A 138 -25.87 30.52 -20.67
CA ILE A 138 -24.95 31.08 -21.68
C ILE A 138 -25.68 32.13 -22.50
N GLN A 139 -26.91 31.86 -22.93
CA GLN A 139 -27.71 32.80 -23.70
C GLN A 139 -28.05 34.06 -22.89
N ALA A 140 -28.30 33.91 -21.59
CA ALA A 140 -28.57 35.01 -20.66
C ALA A 140 -27.28 35.75 -20.22
N GLY A 141 -26.09 35.32 -20.62
CA GLY A 141 -24.83 35.94 -20.22
C GLY A 141 -24.41 35.69 -18.78
N ARG A 142 -25.00 34.70 -18.10
CA ARG A 142 -24.64 34.34 -16.70
C ARG A 142 -23.32 33.60 -16.60
N VAL A 143 -22.95 32.86 -17.63
CA VAL A 143 -21.68 32.17 -17.78
C VAL A 143 -21.24 32.24 -19.25
N SER A 144 -19.96 32.42 -19.52
CA SER A 144 -19.45 32.34 -20.88
C SER A 144 -19.21 30.86 -21.29
N LEU A 145 -19.26 30.57 -22.59
CA LEU A 145 -18.94 29.25 -23.09
C LEU A 145 -17.51 28.86 -22.73
N ASP A 146 -16.56 29.80 -22.84
CA ASP A 146 -15.13 29.58 -22.52
C ASP A 146 -14.92 29.32 -21.03
N ASP A 147 -15.67 29.97 -20.16
CA ASP A 147 -15.59 29.69 -18.72
C ASP A 147 -16.18 28.33 -18.39
N LEU A 148 -17.33 27.98 -18.96
CA LEU A 148 -17.98 26.69 -18.74
C LEU A 148 -17.13 25.50 -19.22
N PHE A 149 -16.30 25.71 -20.23
CA PHE A 149 -15.36 24.72 -20.76
C PHE A 149 -13.91 24.92 -20.25
N ASP A 150 -13.70 25.69 -19.17
CA ASP A 150 -12.39 25.82 -18.54
C ASP A 150 -11.94 24.46 -17.97
N ARG A 151 -10.77 23.98 -18.40
CA ARG A 151 -10.16 22.74 -17.94
C ARG A 151 -8.81 22.99 -17.25
N ASN A 152 -8.54 24.25 -16.89
CA ASN A 152 -7.36 24.62 -16.12
C ASN A 152 -7.64 24.42 -14.63
N TYR A 153 -7.41 23.22 -14.15
CA TYR A 153 -7.60 22.81 -12.76
C TYR A 153 -6.49 23.37 -11.89
N ARG A 154 -6.73 24.46 -11.17
CA ARG A 154 -5.77 25.08 -10.26
C ARG A 154 -5.92 24.47 -8.88
N ALA A 155 -4.87 23.84 -8.37
CA ALA A 155 -4.88 23.23 -7.05
C ALA A 155 -5.08 24.28 -5.96
N LEU A 156 -5.96 23.98 -5.01
CA LEU A 156 -6.18 24.80 -3.82
C LEU A 156 -5.15 24.41 -2.75
N PRO A 157 -4.44 25.39 -2.17
CA PRO A 157 -3.45 25.12 -1.15
C PRO A 157 -4.10 24.55 0.13
N ASN A 158 -3.33 23.76 0.87
CA ASN A 158 -3.73 23.22 2.18
C ASN A 158 -5.02 22.37 2.17
N THR A 159 -5.26 21.63 1.10
CA THR A 159 -6.37 20.67 1.01
C THR A 159 -5.85 19.24 0.86
N ASP A 160 -6.33 18.34 1.69
CA ASP A 160 -6.09 16.89 1.60
C ASP A 160 -7.39 16.15 1.87
N PRO A 161 -7.97 15.43 0.86
CA PRO A 161 -7.50 15.28 -0.52
C PRO A 161 -7.46 16.60 -1.31
N VAL A 162 -6.51 16.67 -2.28
CA VAL A 162 -6.31 17.88 -3.09
C VAL A 162 -7.61 18.29 -3.78
N LYS A 163 -7.96 19.56 -3.62
CA LYS A 163 -9.08 20.21 -4.31
C LYS A 163 -8.56 21.15 -5.39
N TYR A 164 -9.41 21.42 -6.36
CA TYR A 164 -9.07 22.26 -7.49
C TYR A 164 -10.13 23.37 -7.67
N GLN A 165 -9.77 24.35 -8.49
CA GLN A 165 -10.65 25.45 -8.86
C GLN A 165 -10.62 25.68 -10.37
N THR A 166 -11.80 25.93 -10.95
CA THR A 166 -12.01 26.35 -12.34
C THR A 166 -12.78 27.67 -12.39
N ARG A 167 -12.90 28.27 -13.58
CA ARG A 167 -13.66 29.52 -13.77
C ARG A 167 -15.16 29.33 -13.63
N PHE A 168 -15.69 28.13 -13.83
CA PHE A 168 -17.15 27.87 -13.73
C PHE A 168 -17.59 27.34 -12.37
N ASP A 169 -16.71 27.17 -11.40
CA ASP A 169 -17.04 26.54 -10.10
C ASP A 169 -18.15 27.26 -9.35
N LYS A 170 -18.06 28.59 -9.24
CA LYS A 170 -19.08 29.37 -8.55
C LYS A 170 -20.46 29.23 -9.21
N TYR A 171 -20.48 29.26 -10.54
CA TYR A 171 -21.67 29.03 -11.31
C TYR A 171 -22.22 27.62 -11.12
N ALA A 172 -21.36 26.59 -11.15
CA ALA A 172 -21.75 25.20 -10.92
C ALA A 172 -22.37 25.01 -9.52
N ASP A 173 -21.81 25.64 -8.49
CA ASP A 173 -22.30 25.56 -7.11
C ASP A 173 -23.69 26.21 -6.96
N GLU A 174 -24.02 27.20 -7.79
CA GLU A 174 -25.32 27.85 -7.81
C GLU A 174 -26.39 27.02 -8.54
N VAL A 175 -26.03 26.34 -9.65
CA VAL A 175 -27.03 25.75 -10.55
C VAL A 175 -27.18 24.24 -10.44
N LEU A 176 -26.08 23.48 -10.22
CA LEU A 176 -26.13 22.03 -10.21
C LEU A 176 -26.94 21.44 -9.05
N PRO A 177 -26.87 21.94 -7.82
CA PRO A 177 -27.65 21.38 -6.72
C PRO A 177 -29.16 21.35 -6.96
N ALA A 178 -29.69 22.33 -7.66
CA ALA A 178 -31.14 22.40 -7.97
C ALA A 178 -31.58 21.25 -8.91
N ILE A 179 -30.66 20.64 -9.66
CA ILE A 179 -30.93 19.52 -10.57
C ILE A 179 -30.50 18.21 -9.91
N GLN A 180 -29.32 18.17 -9.32
CA GLN A 180 -28.73 16.95 -8.76
C GLN A 180 -29.42 16.44 -7.49
N GLU A 181 -29.85 17.34 -6.59
CA GLU A 181 -30.49 16.92 -5.35
C GLU A 181 -31.88 16.29 -5.56
N PRO A 182 -32.77 16.82 -6.39
CA PRO A 182 -34.05 16.17 -6.66
C PRO A 182 -33.92 14.80 -7.33
N LEU A 183 -32.86 14.56 -8.12
CA LEU A 183 -32.63 13.25 -8.73
C LEU A 183 -32.44 12.17 -7.69
N LEU A 184 -31.72 12.44 -6.58
CA LEU A 184 -31.52 11.47 -5.50
C LEU A 184 -32.82 10.99 -4.87
N GLN A 185 -33.85 11.80 -4.86
CA GLN A 185 -35.15 11.48 -4.25
C GLN A 185 -36.03 10.62 -5.15
N ARG A 186 -35.62 10.46 -6.42
CA ARG A 186 -36.42 9.74 -7.42
C ARG A 186 -36.33 8.23 -7.29
N HIS A 187 -35.27 7.70 -6.66
CA HIS A 187 -35.11 6.27 -6.44
C HIS A 187 -34.31 5.98 -5.15
N PRO A 188 -34.77 5.06 -4.29
CA PRO A 188 -34.14 4.81 -2.99
C PRO A 188 -32.75 4.17 -3.07
N ALA A 189 -32.42 3.52 -4.18
CA ALA A 189 -31.11 2.92 -4.39
C ALA A 189 -30.03 3.96 -4.74
N LEU A 190 -30.41 5.19 -5.17
CA LEU A 190 -29.46 6.23 -5.52
C LEU A 190 -28.66 6.70 -4.31
N VAL A 191 -27.34 6.73 -4.47
CA VAL A 191 -26.39 7.22 -3.46
C VAL A 191 -25.87 8.60 -3.83
N TYR A 192 -25.66 8.84 -5.13
CA TYR A 192 -25.28 10.15 -5.64
C TYR A 192 -25.76 10.37 -7.08
N ALA A 193 -25.93 11.64 -7.43
CA ALA A 193 -26.19 12.13 -8.79
C ALA A 193 -25.33 13.38 -9.01
N ILE A 194 -24.32 13.31 -9.84
CA ILE A 194 -23.30 14.36 -10.00
C ILE A 194 -22.88 14.57 -11.45
N ALA A 195 -22.62 15.81 -11.81
CA ALA A 195 -21.96 16.15 -13.07
C ALA A 195 -20.44 16.11 -12.93
N THR A 196 -19.75 15.61 -13.94
CA THR A 196 -18.28 15.51 -13.98
C THR A 196 -17.74 15.91 -15.34
N THR A 197 -16.57 16.55 -15.38
CA THR A 197 -15.89 16.87 -16.64
C THR A 197 -15.22 15.62 -17.23
N PRO A 198 -14.74 15.66 -18.49
CA PRO A 198 -14.06 14.53 -19.12
C PRO A 198 -12.83 14.03 -18.34
N GLU A 199 -12.17 14.89 -17.59
CA GLU A 199 -11.00 14.55 -16.77
C GLU A 199 -11.37 14.01 -15.38
N GLY A 200 -12.68 13.84 -15.10
CA GLY A 200 -13.18 13.35 -13.82
C GLY A 200 -13.31 14.45 -12.74
N TYR A 201 -13.27 15.73 -13.11
CA TYR A 201 -13.47 16.80 -12.16
C TYR A 201 -14.93 16.93 -11.78
N VAL A 202 -15.22 16.90 -10.47
CA VAL A 202 -16.55 17.10 -9.90
C VAL A 202 -16.63 18.50 -9.31
N PRO A 203 -17.20 19.48 -10.04
CA PRO A 203 -17.31 20.85 -9.54
C PRO A 203 -18.17 20.94 -8.29
N THR A 204 -19.29 20.22 -8.26
CA THR A 204 -20.24 20.26 -7.15
C THR A 204 -20.82 18.86 -6.93
N HIS A 205 -20.62 18.32 -5.74
CA HIS A 205 -21.18 17.04 -5.32
C HIS A 205 -22.54 17.25 -4.63
N ASN A 206 -23.30 16.17 -4.42
CA ASN A 206 -24.49 16.23 -3.58
C ASN A 206 -24.17 16.72 -2.17
N ARG A 207 -25.11 17.41 -1.54
CA ARG A 207 -24.93 18.12 -0.24
C ARG A 207 -24.35 17.22 0.85
N ALA A 208 -24.78 15.95 0.91
CA ALA A 208 -24.28 14.98 1.88
C ALA A 208 -22.75 14.77 1.79
N PHE A 209 -22.17 14.97 0.59
CA PHE A 209 -20.75 14.78 0.28
C PHE A 209 -20.04 16.08 -0.12
N SER A 210 -20.67 17.23 0.07
CA SER A 210 -20.15 18.56 -0.29
C SER A 210 -19.91 19.44 0.93
N GLN A 211 -19.57 18.84 2.06
CA GLN A 211 -19.30 19.57 3.29
C GLN A 211 -17.96 20.32 3.18
N PRO A 212 -17.81 21.48 3.84
CA PRO A 212 -16.53 22.15 3.94
C PRO A 212 -15.48 21.20 4.54
N PRO A 213 -14.22 21.26 4.09
CA PRO A 213 -13.16 20.46 4.67
C PRO A 213 -12.94 20.85 6.13
N VAL A 214 -12.74 19.85 6.99
CA VAL A 214 -12.48 20.05 8.43
C VAL A 214 -11.00 19.90 8.78
N GLY A 215 -10.15 19.62 7.79
CA GLY A 215 -8.70 19.40 7.97
C GLY A 215 -8.33 18.01 8.48
N ASN A 216 -9.29 17.08 8.49
CA ASN A 216 -9.04 15.66 8.75
C ASN A 216 -9.17 14.89 7.42
N PRO A 217 -8.06 14.33 6.86
CA PRO A 217 -8.08 13.67 5.56
C PRO A 217 -9.06 12.49 5.46
N GLU A 218 -9.26 11.74 6.54
CA GLU A 218 -10.20 10.60 6.54
C GLU A 218 -11.65 11.07 6.43
N ILE A 219 -12.01 12.11 7.18
CA ILE A 219 -13.35 12.71 7.13
C ILE A 219 -13.56 13.43 5.80
N ASP A 220 -12.58 14.21 5.38
CA ASP A 220 -12.66 15.03 4.17
C ASP A 220 -12.71 14.16 2.91
N ARG A 221 -12.07 13.00 2.91
CA ARG A 221 -12.16 12.01 1.83
C ARG A 221 -13.58 11.53 1.59
N VAL A 222 -14.37 11.38 2.64
CA VAL A 222 -15.75 10.87 2.57
C VAL A 222 -16.76 12.01 2.39
N LYS A 223 -16.64 13.10 3.15
CA LYS A 223 -17.69 14.13 3.27
C LYS A 223 -17.44 15.39 2.42
N SER A 224 -16.21 15.63 1.97
CA SER A 224 -15.80 16.82 1.23
C SER A 224 -15.33 16.48 -0.19
N ARG A 225 -16.24 16.02 -1.03
CA ARG A 225 -15.94 15.45 -2.35
C ARG A 225 -16.06 16.43 -3.52
N SER A 226 -16.68 17.61 -3.35
CA SER A 226 -16.68 18.66 -4.36
C SER A 226 -15.29 19.22 -4.64
N LYS A 227 -15.08 19.75 -5.85
CA LYS A 227 -13.81 20.34 -6.30
C LYS A 227 -12.64 19.34 -6.38
N ARG A 228 -12.94 18.05 -6.58
CA ARG A 228 -11.95 17.00 -6.68
C ARG A 228 -11.90 16.39 -8.07
N LEU A 229 -10.72 15.89 -8.44
CA LEU A 229 -10.50 15.06 -9.62
C LEU A 229 -10.61 13.59 -9.23
N PHE A 230 -11.56 12.88 -9.81
CA PHE A 230 -11.74 11.44 -9.74
C PHE A 230 -11.28 10.85 -11.07
N ASN A 231 -9.97 10.76 -11.22
CA ASN A 231 -9.30 10.28 -12.42
C ASN A 231 -8.89 8.81 -12.35
N ASP A 232 -9.45 8.08 -11.36
CA ASP A 232 -9.39 6.63 -11.35
C ASP A 232 -10.13 6.04 -12.55
N ARG A 233 -9.99 4.72 -12.73
CA ARG A 233 -10.57 4.02 -13.88
C ARG A 233 -12.07 4.28 -14.05
N THR A 234 -12.85 4.28 -12.97
CA THR A 234 -14.31 4.49 -13.03
C THR A 234 -14.63 5.96 -13.23
N GLY A 235 -14.05 6.84 -12.43
CA GLY A 235 -14.37 8.28 -12.43
C GLY A 235 -13.97 8.99 -13.73
N GLY A 236 -12.79 8.69 -14.28
CA GLY A 236 -12.32 9.29 -15.52
C GLY A 236 -13.17 8.88 -16.74
N ARG A 237 -13.64 7.63 -16.79
CA ARG A 237 -14.48 7.16 -17.89
C ARG A 237 -15.88 7.77 -17.90
N CYS A 238 -16.46 8.03 -16.72
CA CYS A 238 -17.81 8.58 -16.59
C CYS A 238 -17.99 9.95 -17.28
N GLY A 239 -16.97 10.78 -17.23
CA GLY A 239 -17.01 12.12 -17.83
C GLY A 239 -16.52 12.15 -19.27
N SER A 240 -15.68 11.20 -19.69
CA SER A 240 -15.01 11.25 -20.99
C SER A 240 -15.73 10.53 -22.13
N HIS A 241 -16.61 9.55 -21.82
CA HIS A 241 -17.33 8.84 -22.86
C HIS A 241 -18.41 9.70 -23.54
N GLN A 242 -18.67 9.41 -24.82
CA GLN A 242 -19.73 10.03 -25.62
C GLN A 242 -20.76 9.01 -26.12
N ARG A 243 -20.78 7.83 -25.53
CA ARG A 243 -21.74 6.76 -25.85
C ARG A 243 -23.12 7.10 -25.28
N ARG A 244 -24.16 6.39 -25.73
CA ARG A 244 -25.52 6.52 -25.20
C ARG A 244 -25.55 6.41 -23.68
N LEU A 245 -24.81 5.45 -23.12
CA LEU A 245 -24.60 5.27 -21.69
C LEU A 245 -23.28 4.53 -21.44
N LEU A 246 -22.79 4.61 -20.21
CA LEU A 246 -21.73 3.75 -19.68
C LEU A 246 -22.20 3.23 -18.32
N LEU A 247 -22.33 1.91 -18.20
CA LEU A 247 -22.65 1.23 -16.95
C LEU A 247 -21.39 0.53 -16.44
N GLN A 248 -20.97 0.88 -15.24
CA GLN A 248 -19.80 0.30 -14.57
C GLN A 248 -20.23 -0.29 -13.22
N THR A 249 -19.59 -1.35 -12.80
CA THR A 249 -19.76 -1.92 -11.46
C THR A 249 -18.41 -1.91 -10.78
N TYR A 250 -18.31 -1.35 -9.59
CA TYR A 250 -17.06 -1.25 -8.84
C TYR A 250 -17.29 -1.44 -7.34
N SER A 251 -16.25 -1.86 -6.65
CA SER A 251 -16.23 -1.92 -5.20
C SER A 251 -15.66 -0.61 -4.64
N ARG A 252 -16.37 -0.01 -3.70
CA ARG A 252 -15.87 1.16 -2.97
C ARG A 252 -14.74 0.76 -2.02
N ASP A 253 -14.01 1.74 -1.55
CA ASP A 253 -13.02 1.63 -0.47
C ASP A 253 -13.60 1.00 0.82
N THR A 254 -14.92 1.05 1.00
CA THR A 254 -15.66 0.39 2.08
C THR A 254 -15.99 -1.09 1.82
N GLY A 255 -15.66 -1.62 0.62
CA GLY A 255 -16.05 -2.97 0.17
C GLY A 255 -17.50 -3.07 -0.35
N GLU A 256 -18.27 -1.98 -0.33
CA GLU A 256 -19.64 -1.95 -0.86
C GLU A 256 -19.63 -1.98 -2.40
N LEU A 257 -20.37 -2.92 -3.00
CA LEU A 257 -20.54 -2.97 -4.44
C LEU A 257 -21.49 -1.87 -4.89
N MET A 258 -21.10 -1.14 -5.94
CA MET A 258 -21.86 -0.02 -6.49
C MET A 258 -21.95 -0.13 -8.01
N HIS A 259 -23.08 0.24 -8.56
CA HIS A 259 -23.22 0.58 -9.97
C HIS A 259 -22.99 2.07 -10.18
N ASP A 260 -22.38 2.41 -11.30
CA ASP A 260 -22.19 3.78 -11.77
C ASP A 260 -22.66 3.86 -13.22
N LEU A 261 -23.79 4.49 -13.44
CA LEU A 261 -24.34 4.73 -14.76
C LEU A 261 -24.12 6.19 -15.13
N SER A 262 -23.48 6.43 -16.26
CA SER A 262 -23.24 7.78 -16.75
C SER A 262 -23.75 7.98 -18.17
N VAL A 263 -24.17 9.23 -18.46
CA VAL A 263 -24.60 9.66 -19.78
C VAL A 263 -23.93 11.00 -20.12
N PRO A 264 -23.61 11.27 -21.40
CA PRO A 264 -22.93 12.49 -21.79
C PRO A 264 -23.84 13.73 -21.62
N ILE A 265 -23.22 14.84 -21.22
CA ILE A 265 -23.83 16.17 -21.21
C ILE A 265 -23.27 16.93 -22.40
N MET A 266 -24.17 17.28 -23.34
CA MET A 266 -23.83 18.04 -24.56
C MET A 266 -24.31 19.47 -24.41
N VAL A 267 -23.43 20.44 -24.65
CA VAL A 267 -23.75 21.88 -24.59
C VAL A 267 -23.38 22.53 -25.92
N ARG A 268 -24.34 23.06 -26.63
CA ARG A 268 -24.18 23.61 -27.98
C ARG A 268 -23.42 22.65 -28.95
N GLY A 269 -23.76 21.35 -28.88
CA GLY A 269 -23.13 20.31 -29.70
C GLY A 269 -21.71 19.92 -29.26
N ARG A 270 -21.19 20.47 -28.16
CA ARG A 270 -19.86 20.11 -27.62
C ARG A 270 -20.04 19.26 -26.37
N HIS A 271 -19.22 18.24 -26.25
CA HIS A 271 -19.19 17.40 -25.07
C HIS A 271 -18.60 18.15 -23.88
N TRP A 272 -19.43 18.44 -22.86
CA TRP A 272 -19.03 19.12 -21.66
C TRP A 272 -18.48 18.17 -20.61
N GLY A 273 -19.05 16.97 -20.50
CA GLY A 273 -18.73 15.95 -19.52
C GLY A 273 -19.86 14.93 -19.42
N GLY A 274 -20.06 14.33 -18.27
CA GLY A 274 -21.11 13.33 -18.02
C GLY A 274 -21.89 13.59 -16.74
N LEU A 275 -23.17 13.20 -16.71
CA LEU A 275 -23.92 13.00 -15.48
C LEU A 275 -23.75 11.55 -15.01
N ARG A 276 -23.36 11.36 -13.78
CA ARG A 276 -23.15 10.07 -13.11
C ARG A 276 -24.23 9.84 -12.07
N LEU A 277 -24.82 8.66 -12.09
CA LEU A 277 -25.67 8.14 -11.03
C LEU A 277 -24.96 6.95 -10.38
N GLY A 278 -24.61 7.07 -9.10
CA GLY A 278 -24.14 5.96 -8.28
C GLY A 278 -25.29 5.36 -7.49
N TYR A 279 -25.49 4.04 -7.60
CA TYR A 279 -26.59 3.35 -6.95
C TYR A 279 -26.20 1.95 -6.49
N ARG A 280 -26.95 1.42 -5.51
CA ARG A 280 -26.74 0.06 -4.98
C ARG A 280 -27.24 -0.97 -5.97
N PRO A 281 -26.65 -2.17 -6.01
CA PRO A 281 -27.27 -3.30 -6.71
C PRO A 281 -28.69 -3.58 -6.23
N GLU A 282 -29.52 -4.13 -7.11
CA GLU A 282 -30.85 -4.61 -6.76
C GLU A 282 -30.72 -5.71 -5.69
N GLN A 283 -31.52 -5.64 -4.61
CA GLN A 283 -31.50 -6.60 -3.51
C GLN A 283 -32.45 -7.76 -3.80
#